data_42a39bda3a692224d69f7801ec171b2f
#
_entry.id   42a39bda3a692224d69f7801ec171b2f
#
_cell.length_a   1.000
_cell.length_b   1.000
_cell.length_c   1.000
_cell.angle_alpha   90.00
_cell.angle_beta   90.00
_cell.angle_gamma   90.00
#
_symmetry.space_group_name_H-M   'P 1'
#
loop_
_entity.id
_entity.type
_entity.pdbx_description
1 polymer ?
#
loop_
_entity_poly.entity_id
_entity_poly.type
_entity_poly.pdbx_seq_one_letter_code
_entity_poly.pdbx_strand_id
1 'polypeptide(L)'
;MKRVWLVIVTALLLSGCAASSSSNSEYSSDDIAFAEQMIPHHEQAIEMSEIALLNTTNPDVLQLAQEIKDAQSPEIELMKSWAGVKASTHAGHLMDGMLSESEISELRQAKGKEFDLLFLQGMIKHHEGAIEMAQKVTTSTNKDVADLSATIIKAQELEITKMNELLSKP
;
A
#
# COMPACT_ATOMS: atom_id res chain seq x y z
N MET A 1 -74.54 -7.15 -46.03
CA MET A 1 -73.87 -7.88 -44.97
C MET A 1 -72.45 -7.23 -44.84
N LYS A 2 -72.24 -6.33 -43.86
CA LYS A 2 -71.00 -5.64 -43.63
C LYS A 2 -70.31 -6.32 -42.43
N ARG A 3 -69.15 -6.97 -42.67
CA ARG A 3 -68.35 -7.63 -41.63
C ARG A 3 -67.46 -6.54 -40.99
N VAL A 4 -67.69 -6.27 -39.70
CA VAL A 4 -66.87 -5.43 -38.85
C VAL A 4 -65.74 -6.29 -38.28
N TRP A 5 -64.47 -5.97 -38.62
CA TRP A 5 -63.30 -6.59 -38.00
C TRP A 5 -62.95 -5.82 -36.72
N LEU A 6 -63.03 -6.51 -35.62
CA LEU A 6 -62.57 -5.99 -34.32
C LEU A 6 -61.07 -6.23 -34.18
N VAL A 7 -60.31 -5.16 -34.20
CA VAL A 7 -58.87 -5.21 -33.96
C VAL A 7 -58.63 -5.10 -32.45
N ILE A 8 -58.21 -6.20 -31.84
CA ILE A 8 -57.80 -6.20 -30.42
C ILE A 8 -56.32 -5.80 -30.37
N VAL A 9 -56.06 -4.58 -29.86
CA VAL A 9 -54.71 -4.09 -29.60
C VAL A 9 -54.33 -4.57 -28.19
N THR A 10 -53.52 -5.60 -28.12
CA THR A 10 -52.90 -6.08 -26.88
C THR A 10 -51.72 -5.18 -26.55
N ALA A 11 -51.86 -4.31 -25.55
CA ALA A 11 -50.76 -3.52 -25.00
C ALA A 11 -49.88 -4.45 -24.12
N LEU A 12 -48.67 -4.78 -24.62
CA LEU A 12 -47.64 -5.40 -23.80
C LEU A 12 -47.04 -4.33 -22.88
N LEU A 13 -47.36 -4.42 -21.59
CA LEU A 13 -46.61 -3.70 -20.55
C LEU A 13 -45.25 -4.36 -20.37
N LEU A 14 -44.20 -3.79 -20.93
CA LEU A 14 -42.83 -4.13 -20.54
C LEU A 14 -42.55 -3.57 -19.17
N SER A 15 -42.73 -4.41 -18.13
CA SER A 15 -42.17 -4.15 -16.81
C SER A 15 -40.64 -4.22 -16.91
N GLY A 16 -40.02 -3.08 -17.12
CA GLY A 16 -38.57 -2.95 -16.99
C GLY A 16 -38.18 -3.16 -15.54
N CYS A 17 -37.65 -4.37 -15.21
CA CYS A 17 -36.87 -4.52 -14.00
C CYS A 17 -35.62 -3.66 -14.17
N ALA A 18 -35.61 -2.49 -13.53
CA ALA A 18 -34.37 -1.78 -13.24
C ALA A 18 -33.57 -2.68 -12.29
N ALA A 19 -32.70 -3.50 -12.84
CA ALA A 19 -31.65 -4.13 -12.06
C ALA A 19 -30.78 -2.97 -11.53
N SER A 20 -30.99 -2.63 -10.25
CA SER A 20 -30.01 -1.86 -9.51
C SER A 20 -28.71 -2.68 -9.57
N SER A 21 -27.81 -2.32 -10.47
CA SER A 21 -26.42 -2.75 -10.39
C SER A 21 -25.85 -2.14 -9.11
N SER A 22 -26.02 -2.86 -7.98
CA SER A 22 -25.07 -2.70 -6.89
C SER A 22 -23.72 -3.06 -7.51
N SER A 23 -22.89 -2.07 -7.76
CA SER A 23 -21.48 -2.31 -7.99
C SER A 23 -20.96 -2.95 -6.69
N ASN A 24 -20.98 -4.28 -6.62
CA ASN A 24 -20.13 -4.99 -5.71
C ASN A 24 -18.71 -4.63 -6.18
N SER A 25 -18.11 -3.61 -5.57
CA SER A 25 -16.69 -3.40 -5.74
C SER A 25 -16.03 -4.67 -5.18
N GLU A 26 -15.16 -5.26 -5.95
CA GLU A 26 -14.35 -6.43 -5.56
C GLU A 26 -13.58 -6.18 -4.26
N TYR A 27 -13.31 -4.90 -3.97
CA TYR A 27 -12.61 -4.39 -2.80
C TYR A 27 -13.56 -3.61 -1.89
N SER A 28 -13.47 -3.82 -0.59
CA SER A 28 -14.20 -3.05 0.43
C SER A 28 -13.63 -1.62 0.54
N SER A 29 -14.35 -0.75 1.24
CA SER A 29 -13.84 0.60 1.56
C SER A 29 -12.55 0.56 2.38
N ASP A 30 -12.42 -0.43 3.27
CA ASP A 30 -11.24 -0.58 4.12
C ASP A 30 -10.03 -1.11 3.31
N ASP A 31 -10.28 -1.99 2.33
CA ASP A 31 -9.25 -2.46 1.39
C ASP A 31 -8.69 -1.30 0.55
N ILE A 32 -9.59 -0.47 0.03
CA ILE A 32 -9.22 0.71 -0.76
C ILE A 32 -8.45 1.72 0.11
N ALA A 33 -8.95 2.01 1.32
CA ALA A 33 -8.29 2.92 2.25
C ALA A 33 -6.90 2.41 2.67
N PHE A 34 -6.75 1.11 2.90
CA PHE A 34 -5.46 0.48 3.15
C PHE A 34 -4.48 0.72 1.99
N ALA A 35 -4.89 0.43 0.75
CA ALA A 35 -4.02 0.62 -0.41
C ALA A 35 -3.65 2.08 -0.62
N GLU A 36 -4.61 3.00 -0.52
CA GLU A 36 -4.39 4.45 -0.68
C GLU A 36 -3.42 5.04 0.36
N GLN A 37 -3.35 4.45 1.55
CA GLN A 37 -2.40 4.84 2.61
C GLN A 37 -1.06 4.11 2.46
N MET A 38 -1.07 2.82 2.15
CA MET A 38 0.14 2.02 2.05
C MET A 38 1.00 2.38 0.84
N ILE A 39 0.40 2.81 -0.28
CA ILE A 39 1.14 3.26 -1.46
C ILE A 39 2.13 4.38 -1.13
N PRO A 40 1.72 5.57 -0.62
CA PRO A 40 2.67 6.63 -0.30
C PRO A 40 3.58 6.27 0.88
N HIS A 41 3.15 5.38 1.78
CA HIS A 41 4.01 4.85 2.83
C HIS A 41 5.17 4.06 2.22
N HIS A 42 4.92 3.12 1.34
CA HIS A 42 5.96 2.35 0.64
C HIS A 42 6.84 3.24 -0.27
N GLU A 43 6.26 4.24 -0.93
CA GLU A 43 7.01 5.20 -1.73
C GLU A 43 8.06 5.93 -0.87
N GLN A 44 7.77 6.25 0.40
CA GLN A 44 8.77 6.83 1.32
C GLN A 44 9.88 5.83 1.69
N ALA A 45 9.57 4.54 1.91
CA ALA A 45 10.61 3.53 2.16
C ALA A 45 11.57 3.39 0.97
N ILE A 46 11.04 3.44 -0.26
CA ILE A 46 11.84 3.44 -1.48
C ILE A 46 12.73 4.69 -1.52
N GLU A 47 12.21 5.88 -1.23
CA GLU A 47 12.97 7.12 -1.15
C GLU A 47 14.13 7.01 -0.13
N MET A 48 13.84 6.54 1.08
CA MET A 48 14.85 6.32 2.13
C MET A 48 15.93 5.34 1.66
N SER A 49 15.53 4.27 0.99
CA SER A 49 16.45 3.27 0.42
C SER A 49 17.33 3.85 -0.69
N GLU A 50 16.78 4.72 -1.55
CA GLU A 50 17.56 5.41 -2.59
C GLU A 50 18.58 6.38 -1.99
N ILE A 51 18.22 7.05 -0.88
CA ILE A 51 19.18 7.87 -0.14
C ILE A 51 20.32 6.99 0.42
N ALA A 52 19.99 5.79 0.93
CA ALA A 52 21.00 4.85 1.45
C ALA A 52 22.05 4.48 0.39
N LEU A 53 21.60 4.19 -0.85
CA LEU A 53 22.53 3.84 -1.95
C LEU A 53 23.55 4.96 -2.29
N LEU A 54 23.30 6.19 -1.84
CA LEU A 54 24.17 7.36 -2.10
C LEU A 54 24.95 7.81 -0.85
N ASN A 55 24.53 7.40 0.35
CA ASN A 55 25.00 8.01 1.58
C ASN A 55 25.85 7.10 2.48
N THR A 56 25.81 5.79 2.25
CA THR A 56 26.63 4.84 2.98
C THR A 56 27.49 3.96 2.06
N THR A 57 28.52 3.36 2.64
CA THR A 57 29.32 2.29 2.02
C THR A 57 29.25 0.99 2.82
N ASN A 58 28.40 0.94 3.84
CA ASN A 58 28.18 -0.23 4.64
C ASN A 58 27.44 -1.29 3.81
N PRO A 59 28.07 -2.45 3.49
CA PRO A 59 27.47 -3.42 2.59
C PRO A 59 26.17 -4.04 3.13
N ASP A 60 26.04 -4.18 4.46
CA ASP A 60 24.85 -4.74 5.09
C ASP A 60 23.66 -3.77 4.94
N VAL A 61 23.89 -2.46 5.09
CA VAL A 61 22.87 -1.42 4.93
C VAL A 61 22.48 -1.25 3.46
N LEU A 62 23.47 -1.27 2.55
CA LEU A 62 23.23 -1.22 1.10
C LEU A 62 22.39 -2.41 0.63
N GLN A 63 22.70 -3.61 1.11
CA GLN A 63 21.95 -4.82 0.78
C GLN A 63 20.51 -4.72 1.30
N LEU A 64 20.32 -4.32 2.56
CA LEU A 64 18.97 -4.15 3.14
C LEU A 64 18.14 -3.11 2.37
N ALA A 65 18.74 -1.96 2.05
CA ALA A 65 18.06 -0.91 1.28
C ALA A 65 17.61 -1.43 -0.11
N GLN A 66 18.44 -2.23 -0.77
CA GLN A 66 18.07 -2.81 -2.06
C GLN A 66 16.96 -3.86 -1.89
N GLU A 67 17.01 -4.72 -0.87
CA GLU A 67 15.99 -5.72 -0.57
C GLU A 67 14.62 -5.07 -0.30
N ILE A 68 14.57 -4.01 0.50
CA ILE A 68 13.34 -3.24 0.78
C ILE A 68 12.76 -2.66 -0.52
N LYS A 69 13.60 -2.06 -1.34
CA LYS A 69 13.20 -1.46 -2.61
C LYS A 69 12.62 -2.49 -3.58
N ASP A 70 13.27 -3.65 -3.69
CA ASP A 70 12.85 -4.73 -4.58
C ASP A 70 11.58 -5.43 -4.10
N ALA A 71 11.34 -5.49 -2.78
CA ALA A 71 10.12 -6.03 -2.21
C ALA A 71 8.92 -5.06 -2.35
N GLN A 72 9.10 -3.78 -2.01
CA GLN A 72 7.98 -2.85 -1.90
C GLN A 72 7.53 -2.26 -3.26
N SER A 73 8.42 -2.20 -4.27
CA SER A 73 8.05 -1.70 -5.59
C SER A 73 6.91 -2.50 -6.26
N PRO A 74 6.95 -3.84 -6.33
CA PRO A 74 5.84 -4.61 -6.89
C PRO A 74 4.58 -4.56 -6.04
N GLU A 75 4.67 -4.38 -4.71
CA GLU A 75 3.51 -4.23 -3.83
C GLU A 75 2.75 -2.92 -4.12
N ILE A 76 3.46 -1.82 -4.38
CA ILE A 76 2.87 -0.56 -4.84
C ILE A 76 2.10 -0.77 -6.14
N GLU A 77 2.70 -1.41 -7.14
CA GLU A 77 2.05 -1.63 -8.43
C GLU A 77 0.84 -2.56 -8.31
N LEU A 78 0.89 -3.55 -7.45
CA LEU A 78 -0.25 -4.41 -7.14
C LEU A 78 -1.40 -3.60 -6.55
N MET A 79 -1.15 -2.80 -5.51
CA MET A 79 -2.17 -1.96 -4.88
C MET A 79 -2.75 -0.91 -5.83
N LYS A 80 -1.92 -0.30 -6.68
CA LYS A 80 -2.37 0.64 -7.73
C LYS A 80 -3.30 -0.01 -8.76
N SER A 81 -3.20 -1.32 -8.96
CA SER A 81 -4.06 -2.07 -9.89
C SER A 81 -5.46 -2.35 -9.35
N TRP A 82 -5.70 -2.21 -8.06
CA TRP A 82 -6.99 -2.51 -7.44
C TRP A 82 -8.08 -1.52 -7.85
N ALA A 83 -9.24 -2.05 -8.22
CA ALA A 83 -10.35 -1.23 -8.66
C ALA A 83 -10.85 -0.28 -7.55
N GLY A 84 -10.88 1.02 -7.86
CA GLY A 84 -11.33 2.06 -6.92
C GLY A 84 -10.20 2.78 -6.19
N VAL A 85 -8.97 2.24 -6.17
CA VAL A 85 -7.81 2.88 -5.55
C VAL A 85 -7.39 4.13 -6.33
N LYS A 86 -7.15 5.19 -5.58
CA LYS A 86 -6.63 6.49 -6.09
C LYS A 86 -5.32 6.80 -5.34
N ALA A 87 -4.21 6.38 -5.90
CA ALA A 87 -2.88 6.49 -5.28
C ALA A 87 -2.50 7.90 -4.80
N SER A 88 -3.12 8.95 -5.34
CA SER A 88 -2.88 10.34 -4.93
C SER A 88 -3.70 10.82 -3.74
N THR A 89 -4.64 10.03 -3.21
CA THR A 89 -5.57 10.46 -2.15
C THR A 89 -4.85 10.95 -0.90
N HIS A 90 -3.77 10.27 -0.50
CA HIS A 90 -2.99 10.59 0.69
C HIS A 90 -1.59 11.15 0.37
N ALA A 91 -1.32 11.56 -0.88
CA ALA A 91 -0.05 12.17 -1.25
C ALA A 91 0.25 13.41 -0.36
N GLY A 92 1.41 13.43 0.28
CA GLY A 92 1.82 14.49 1.20
C GLY A 92 1.24 14.41 2.62
N HIS A 93 0.44 13.39 2.94
CA HIS A 93 0.01 13.13 4.31
C HIS A 93 1.00 12.19 5.00
N LEU A 94 1.35 12.49 6.25
CA LEU A 94 2.13 11.58 7.07
C LEU A 94 1.20 10.53 7.68
N MET A 95 1.46 9.25 7.37
CA MET A 95 0.86 8.11 8.06
C MET A 95 1.74 7.70 9.25
N ASP A 96 1.17 6.85 10.12
CA ASP A 96 1.89 6.33 11.27
C ASP A 96 3.21 5.66 10.85
N GLY A 97 4.28 5.96 11.57
CA GLY A 97 5.62 5.45 11.25
C GLY A 97 6.41 6.23 10.20
N MET A 98 5.77 7.01 9.32
CA MET A 98 6.50 7.79 8.32
C MET A 98 7.43 8.83 8.96
N LEU A 99 8.50 9.14 8.26
CA LEU A 99 9.42 10.22 8.61
C LEU A 99 8.84 11.55 8.12
N SER A 100 9.02 12.59 8.94
CA SER A 100 8.73 13.97 8.57
C SER A 100 9.72 14.48 7.52
N GLU A 101 9.36 15.57 6.83
CA GLU A 101 10.27 16.26 5.90
C GLU A 101 11.62 16.66 6.54
N SER A 102 11.62 17.02 7.83
CA SER A 102 12.85 17.33 8.56
C SER A 102 13.71 16.08 8.78
N GLU A 103 13.12 14.93 9.15
CA GLU A 103 13.83 13.67 9.33
C GLU A 103 14.40 13.15 7.98
N ILE A 104 13.64 13.26 6.90
CA ILE A 104 14.13 12.94 5.54
C ILE A 104 15.28 13.90 5.14
N SER A 105 15.17 15.18 5.45
CA SER A 105 16.25 16.15 5.17
C SER A 105 17.53 15.82 5.94
N GLU A 106 17.40 15.42 7.21
CA GLU A 106 18.53 15.00 8.05
C GLU A 106 19.16 13.73 7.47
N LEU A 107 18.35 12.74 7.10
CA LEU A 107 18.81 11.51 6.45
C LEU A 107 19.58 11.79 5.14
N ARG A 108 19.15 12.74 4.33
CA ARG A 108 19.85 13.13 3.09
C ARG A 108 21.20 13.77 3.35
N GLN A 109 21.40 14.45 4.48
CA GLN A 109 22.64 15.16 4.83
C GLN A 109 23.65 14.25 5.54
N ALA A 110 23.18 13.28 6.32
CA ALA A 110 24.03 12.31 7.03
C ALA A 110 24.85 11.43 6.09
N LYS A 111 26.00 10.98 6.54
CA LYS A 111 26.91 10.07 5.79
C LYS A 111 27.52 9.01 6.72
N GLY A 112 27.89 7.88 6.13
CA GLY A 112 28.60 6.79 6.83
C GLY A 112 27.82 6.29 8.05
N LYS A 113 28.49 6.12 9.18
CA LYS A 113 27.89 5.52 10.40
C LYS A 113 26.70 6.35 10.95
N GLU A 114 26.73 7.67 10.85
CA GLU A 114 25.61 8.51 11.26
C GLU A 114 24.40 8.28 10.36
N PHE A 115 24.61 8.19 9.06
CA PHE A 115 23.55 7.80 8.12
C PHE A 115 22.99 6.42 8.45
N ASP A 116 23.84 5.42 8.66
CA ASP A 116 23.42 4.05 8.94
C ASP A 116 22.51 4.00 10.16
N LEU A 117 22.85 4.73 11.23
CA LEU A 117 22.06 4.82 12.45
C LEU A 117 20.67 5.43 12.19
N LEU A 118 20.62 6.59 11.53
CA LEU A 118 19.37 7.29 11.22
C LEU A 118 18.48 6.46 10.27
N PHE A 119 19.08 5.84 9.27
CA PHE A 119 18.36 4.98 8.31
C PHE A 119 17.72 3.79 9.02
N LEU A 120 18.52 3.04 9.82
CA LEU A 120 18.02 1.84 10.49
C LEU A 120 16.92 2.18 11.51
N GLN A 121 17.11 3.21 12.33
CA GLN A 121 16.10 3.64 13.30
C GLN A 121 14.83 4.17 12.63
N GLY A 122 14.99 4.99 11.61
CA GLY A 122 13.88 5.54 10.84
C GLY A 122 13.09 4.45 10.13
N MET A 123 13.78 3.46 9.53
CA MET A 123 13.13 2.38 8.81
C MET A 123 12.43 1.38 9.75
N ILE A 124 12.95 1.15 10.97
CA ILE A 124 12.24 0.36 12.01
C ILE A 124 10.91 1.03 12.33
N LYS A 125 10.93 2.33 12.69
CA LYS A 125 9.71 3.10 12.98
C LYS A 125 8.71 3.04 11.82
N HIS A 126 9.22 3.18 10.59
CA HIS A 126 8.43 3.13 9.36
C HIS A 126 7.76 1.75 9.17
N HIS A 127 8.49 0.67 9.37
CA HIS A 127 7.96 -0.69 9.25
C HIS A 127 6.92 -1.01 10.34
N GLU A 128 7.12 -0.54 11.57
CA GLU A 128 6.12 -0.69 12.64
C GLU A 128 4.79 -0.06 12.24
N GLY A 129 4.79 1.15 11.64
CA GLY A 129 3.59 1.79 11.14
C GLY A 129 2.92 1.02 9.98
N ALA A 130 3.70 0.47 9.05
CA ALA A 130 3.16 -0.37 7.98
C ALA A 130 2.49 -1.65 8.51
N ILE A 131 3.11 -2.31 9.50
CA ILE A 131 2.54 -3.49 10.15
C ILE A 131 1.19 -3.15 10.80
N GLU A 132 1.09 -2.04 11.53
CA GLU A 132 -0.17 -1.59 12.12
C GLU A 132 -1.26 -1.33 11.08
N MET A 133 -0.93 -0.74 9.94
CA MET A 133 -1.88 -0.56 8.83
C MET A 133 -2.30 -1.89 8.23
N ALA A 134 -1.36 -2.80 7.96
CA ALA A 134 -1.63 -4.10 7.35
C ALA A 134 -2.49 -4.99 8.26
N GLN A 135 -2.29 -4.95 9.58
CA GLN A 135 -3.09 -5.71 10.55
C GLN A 135 -4.59 -5.44 10.46
N LYS A 136 -4.99 -4.23 10.04
CA LYS A 136 -6.40 -3.84 9.95
C LYS A 136 -7.17 -4.59 8.85
N VAL A 137 -6.46 -5.13 7.86
CA VAL A 137 -7.07 -5.80 6.68
C VAL A 137 -6.69 -7.28 6.53
N THR A 138 -6.04 -7.88 7.55
CA THR A 138 -5.70 -9.32 7.54
C THR A 138 -6.90 -10.24 7.43
N THR A 139 -8.09 -9.76 7.81
CA THR A 139 -9.35 -10.49 7.75
C THR A 139 -10.26 -10.02 6.60
N SER A 140 -9.70 -9.31 5.61
CA SER A 140 -10.45 -8.91 4.42
C SER A 140 -11.09 -10.12 3.74
N THR A 141 -12.30 -9.95 3.25
CA THR A 141 -12.98 -10.97 2.43
C THR A 141 -12.37 -11.09 1.03
N ASN A 142 -11.62 -10.08 0.59
CA ASN A 142 -10.81 -10.16 -0.60
C ASN A 142 -9.49 -10.87 -0.27
N LYS A 143 -9.27 -12.02 -0.92
CA LYS A 143 -8.11 -12.87 -0.63
C LYS A 143 -6.79 -12.19 -0.98
N ASP A 144 -6.73 -11.42 -2.04
CA ASP A 144 -5.50 -10.76 -2.48
C ASP A 144 -5.06 -9.69 -1.47
N VAL A 145 -6.02 -8.98 -0.85
CA VAL A 145 -5.75 -8.02 0.21
C VAL A 145 -5.26 -8.73 1.48
N ALA A 146 -5.93 -9.79 1.90
CA ALA A 146 -5.55 -10.56 3.08
C ALA A 146 -4.17 -11.19 2.91
N ASP A 147 -3.87 -11.76 1.75
CA ASP A 147 -2.57 -12.38 1.45
C ASP A 147 -1.45 -11.34 1.39
N LEU A 148 -1.69 -10.19 0.74
CA LEU A 148 -0.71 -9.10 0.69
C LEU A 148 -0.42 -8.57 2.10
N SER A 149 -1.46 -8.30 2.89
CA SER A 149 -1.28 -7.78 4.25
C SER A 149 -0.46 -8.74 5.13
N ALA A 150 -0.74 -10.04 5.05
CA ALA A 150 0.03 -11.06 5.78
C ALA A 150 1.49 -11.13 5.29
N THR A 151 1.73 -10.94 3.99
CA THR A 151 3.06 -10.91 3.40
C THR A 151 3.86 -9.70 3.88
N ILE A 152 3.25 -8.50 3.86
CA ILE A 152 3.86 -7.26 4.36
C ILE A 152 4.26 -7.42 5.84
N ILE A 153 3.34 -7.88 6.69
CA ILE A 153 3.61 -8.07 8.12
C ILE A 153 4.83 -8.98 8.30
N LYS A 154 4.81 -10.16 7.68
CA LYS A 154 5.88 -11.15 7.85
C LYS A 154 7.22 -10.63 7.34
N ALA A 155 7.25 -9.99 6.18
CA ALA A 155 8.49 -9.46 5.59
C ALA A 155 9.09 -8.37 6.47
N GLN A 156 8.27 -7.41 6.89
CA GLN A 156 8.75 -6.26 7.65
C GLN A 156 9.12 -6.61 9.09
N GLU A 157 8.49 -7.61 9.72
CA GLU A 157 8.97 -8.16 11.02
C GLU A 157 10.38 -8.76 10.91
N LEU A 158 10.68 -9.45 9.81
CA LEU A 158 12.03 -9.99 9.55
C LEU A 158 13.05 -8.87 9.29
N GLU A 159 12.66 -7.85 8.56
CA GLU A 159 13.51 -6.68 8.28
C GLU A 159 13.77 -5.87 9.56
N ILE A 160 12.77 -5.67 10.43
CA ILE A 160 12.96 -5.07 11.76
C ILE A 160 13.96 -5.87 12.58
N THR A 161 13.87 -7.19 12.58
CA THR A 161 14.83 -8.06 13.28
C THR A 161 16.24 -7.85 12.75
N LYS A 162 16.41 -7.85 11.42
CA LYS A 162 17.71 -7.60 10.76
C LYS A 162 18.26 -6.22 11.08
N MET A 163 17.41 -5.17 11.07
CA MET A 163 17.82 -3.80 11.43
C MET A 163 18.30 -3.70 12.89
N ASN A 164 17.61 -4.33 13.82
CA ASN A 164 18.03 -4.37 15.22
C ASN A 164 19.37 -5.13 15.42
N GLU A 165 19.58 -6.20 14.66
CA GLU A 165 20.88 -6.90 14.66
C GLU A 165 21.99 -5.98 14.14
N LEU A 166 21.74 -5.22 13.06
CA LEU A 166 22.71 -4.27 12.51
C LEU A 166 23.04 -3.15 13.50
N LEU A 167 22.03 -2.59 14.19
CA LEU A 167 22.20 -1.58 15.22
C LEU A 167 23.01 -2.09 16.44
N SER A 168 22.98 -3.39 16.72
CA SER A 168 23.73 -3.99 17.83
C SER A 168 25.21 -4.25 17.52
N LYS A 169 25.61 -4.19 16.25
CA LYS A 169 27.00 -4.39 15.84
C LYS A 169 27.87 -3.20 16.29
N PRO A 170 29.09 -3.43 16.81
CA PRO A 170 29.99 -2.38 17.28
C PRO A 170 30.53 -1.47 16.14
#